data_32cc727136ecb8054d9c5736d5c6aff3
#
_entry.id   32cc727136ecb8054d9c5736d5c6aff3
#
_cell.length_a   1.000
_cell.length_b   1.000
_cell.length_c   1.000
_cell.angle_alpha   90.00
_cell.angle_beta   90.00
_cell.angle_gamma   90.00
#
_symmetry.space_group_name_H-M   'P 1'
#
loop_
_entity.id
_entity.type
_entity.pdbx_description
1 polymer ?
#
loop_
_entity_poly.entity_id
_entity_poly.type
_entity_poly.pdbx_seq_one_letter_code
_entity_poly.pdbx_strand_id
1 'polypeptide(L)'
;MTQSQEEEKINAQVIAVFPDKVRIVVEDLEDFKIAEESLKVGSYVKIADNENAVLVAIIENFQIVVSADGKRDYIIEAFPLGILRDGKFERGGDSLAIPPKEVQPATIDDIKKIYDDSVPEAERFCFATLASNKNVPVPVNGNKFFNKHIAVVGSTGSGKSH
;
A
#
# COMPACT_ATOMS: atom_id res chain seq x y z
N MET A 1 20.71 -2.47 21.45
CA MET A 1 21.03 -1.34 20.56
C MET A 1 19.91 -1.28 19.54
N THR A 2 18.93 -0.43 19.82
CA THR A 2 17.74 -0.20 18.97
C THR A 2 18.18 0.77 17.88
N GLN A 3 18.38 0.29 16.69
CA GLN A 3 18.49 1.17 15.52
C GLN A 3 17.13 1.78 15.32
N SER A 4 16.96 3.04 15.70
CA SER A 4 15.90 3.90 15.20
C SER A 4 16.10 3.97 13.67
N GLN A 5 15.23 3.32 12.92
CA GLN A 5 15.07 3.62 11.49
C GLN A 5 14.58 5.07 11.45
N GLU A 6 15.45 5.99 11.06
CA GLU A 6 15.04 7.30 10.60
C GLU A 6 14.06 7.04 9.45
N GLU A 7 12.81 7.43 9.63
CA GLU A 7 11.81 7.41 8.56
C GLU A 7 12.33 8.36 7.48
N GLU A 8 12.78 7.81 6.35
CA GLU A 8 13.15 8.60 5.18
C GLU A 8 11.93 9.41 4.76
N LYS A 9 11.99 10.70 5.03
CA LYS A 9 10.91 11.63 4.68
C LYS A 9 11.01 11.93 3.19
N ILE A 10 10.07 11.42 2.42
CA ILE A 10 9.95 11.72 0.99
C ILE A 10 9.15 13.02 0.85
N ASN A 11 9.69 13.99 0.12
CA ASN A 11 9.00 15.23 -0.18
C ASN A 11 7.96 15.00 -1.29
N ALA A 12 6.81 14.44 -0.90
CA ALA A 12 5.75 14.02 -1.77
C ALA A 12 4.40 14.50 -1.23
N GLN A 13 3.54 14.98 -2.11
CA GLN A 13 2.24 15.54 -1.77
C GLN A 13 1.14 14.97 -2.66
N VAL A 14 -0.03 14.76 -2.07
CA VAL A 14 -1.23 14.40 -2.82
C VAL A 14 -1.73 15.62 -3.59
N ILE A 15 -1.87 15.48 -4.90
CA ILE A 15 -2.37 16.54 -5.78
C ILE A 15 -3.79 16.29 -6.29
N ALA A 16 -4.23 15.03 -6.32
CA ALA A 16 -5.59 14.68 -6.72
C ALA A 16 -6.02 13.35 -6.09
N VAL A 17 -7.29 13.27 -5.74
CA VAL A 17 -7.94 12.07 -5.22
C VAL A 17 -9.15 11.77 -6.09
N PHE A 18 -9.20 10.55 -6.61
CA PHE A 18 -10.30 9.98 -7.37
C PHE A 18 -10.87 8.79 -6.60
N PRO A 19 -12.07 8.30 -6.94
CA PRO A 19 -12.64 7.13 -6.28
C PRO A 19 -11.78 5.86 -6.36
N ASP A 20 -11.02 5.74 -7.44
CA ASP A 20 -10.21 4.58 -7.80
C ASP A 20 -8.69 4.82 -7.75
N LYS A 21 -8.25 6.06 -7.55
CA LYS A 21 -6.83 6.37 -7.50
C LYS A 21 -6.50 7.65 -6.73
N VAL A 22 -5.27 7.72 -6.26
CA VAL A 22 -4.65 8.91 -5.69
C VAL A 22 -3.44 9.27 -6.55
N ARG A 23 -3.31 10.54 -6.89
CA ARG A 23 -2.12 11.08 -7.55
C ARG A 23 -1.28 11.84 -6.56
N ILE A 24 0.00 11.51 -6.55
CA ILE A 24 1.01 12.08 -5.67
C ILE A 24 2.09 12.67 -6.55
N VAL A 25 2.46 13.92 -6.31
CA VAL A 25 3.61 14.54 -6.95
C VAL A 25 4.80 14.48 -6.01
N VAL A 26 5.96 14.20 -6.58
CA VAL A 26 7.26 14.30 -5.90
C VAL A 26 7.98 15.51 -6.45
N GLU A 27 8.52 16.35 -5.56
CA GLU A 27 8.97 17.70 -5.96
C GLU A 27 10.18 17.69 -6.87
N ASP A 28 11.09 16.74 -6.69
CA ASP A 28 12.29 16.67 -7.52
C ASP A 28 12.68 15.23 -7.92
N LEU A 29 13.68 15.14 -8.81
CA LEU A 29 14.15 13.86 -9.34
C LEU A 29 14.85 12.99 -8.28
N GLU A 30 15.54 13.60 -7.32
CA GLU A 30 16.27 12.85 -6.28
C GLU A 30 15.27 12.20 -5.34
N ASP A 31 14.28 12.95 -4.86
CA ASP A 31 13.19 12.42 -4.05
C ASP A 31 12.40 11.35 -4.80
N PHE A 32 12.17 11.51 -6.11
CA PHE A 32 11.51 10.50 -6.93
C PHE A 32 12.31 9.19 -7.05
N LYS A 33 13.64 9.27 -7.19
CA LYS A 33 14.50 8.10 -7.19
C LYS A 33 14.53 7.40 -5.83
N ILE A 34 14.59 8.16 -4.73
CA ILE A 34 14.49 7.63 -3.38
C ILE A 34 13.13 6.93 -3.21
N ALA A 35 12.05 7.54 -3.66
CA ALA A 35 10.72 6.94 -3.65
C ALA A 35 10.66 5.65 -4.49
N GLU A 36 11.27 5.63 -5.68
CA GLU A 36 11.33 4.44 -6.54
C GLU A 36 12.16 3.31 -5.94
N GLU A 37 13.23 3.63 -5.22
CA GLU A 37 14.06 2.64 -4.51
C GLU A 37 13.36 2.11 -3.25
N SER A 38 12.77 3.01 -2.46
CA SER A 38 12.09 2.69 -1.20
C SER A 38 10.66 2.16 -1.41
N LEU A 39 9.96 2.67 -2.43
CA LEU A 39 8.58 2.38 -2.77
C LEU A 39 8.54 1.78 -4.17
N LYS A 40 8.30 0.49 -4.27
CA LYS A 40 8.11 -0.21 -5.55
C LYS A 40 6.64 -0.30 -5.90
N VAL A 41 6.32 -0.54 -7.16
CA VAL A 41 4.97 -0.93 -7.55
C VAL A 41 4.53 -2.13 -6.70
N GLY A 42 3.35 -2.03 -6.08
CA GLY A 42 2.85 -2.98 -5.09
C GLY A 42 3.26 -2.67 -3.64
N SER A 43 4.04 -1.62 -3.38
CA SER A 43 4.31 -1.14 -2.02
C SER A 43 3.15 -0.32 -1.47
N TYR A 44 3.08 -0.22 -0.15
CA TYR A 44 2.02 0.49 0.56
C TYR A 44 2.50 1.86 1.01
N VAL A 45 1.65 2.85 0.87
CA VAL A 45 1.86 4.22 1.35
C VAL A 45 0.77 4.65 2.32
N LYS A 46 1.13 5.50 3.26
CA LYS A 46 0.24 6.20 4.18
C LYS A 46 0.07 7.64 3.71
N ILE A 47 -1.15 8.12 3.73
CA ILE A 47 -1.50 9.51 3.45
C ILE A 47 -2.27 10.03 4.65
N ALA A 48 -1.69 10.96 5.38
CA ALA A 48 -2.32 11.54 6.56
C ALA A 48 -3.57 12.33 6.17
N ASP A 49 -4.72 11.96 6.72
CA ASP A 49 -5.98 12.70 6.52
C ASP A 49 -6.21 13.68 7.68
N ASN A 50 -6.11 13.18 8.90
CA ASN A 50 -6.16 13.96 10.14
C ASN A 50 -5.35 13.26 11.23
N GLU A 51 -5.36 13.79 12.46
CA GLU A 51 -4.55 13.25 13.57
C GLU A 51 -4.78 11.76 13.87
N ASN A 52 -5.99 11.24 13.58
CA ASN A 52 -6.39 9.88 13.96
C ASN A 52 -6.73 8.98 12.77
N ALA A 53 -6.67 9.50 11.55
CA ALA A 53 -7.03 8.73 10.36
C ALA A 53 -5.95 8.85 9.28
N VAL A 54 -5.59 7.71 8.71
CA VAL A 54 -4.58 7.60 7.67
C VAL A 54 -5.16 6.78 6.52
N LEU A 55 -5.19 7.36 5.33
CA LEU A 55 -5.50 6.61 4.12
C LEU A 55 -4.33 5.71 3.77
N VAL A 56 -4.59 4.43 3.58
CA VAL A 56 -3.61 3.46 3.08
C VAL A 56 -3.89 3.17 1.62
N ALA A 57 -2.86 3.29 0.79
CA ALA A 57 -2.94 3.04 -0.64
C ALA A 57 -1.79 2.14 -1.11
N ILE A 58 -1.98 1.45 -2.23
CA ILE A 58 -0.95 0.63 -2.87
C ILE A 58 -0.48 1.31 -4.15
N ILE A 59 0.82 1.41 -4.35
CA ILE A 59 1.41 2.03 -5.54
C ILE A 59 1.14 1.15 -6.76
N GLU A 60 0.55 1.76 -7.79
CA GLU A 60 0.27 1.11 -9.07
C GLU A 60 1.31 1.45 -10.13
N ASN A 61 1.74 2.70 -10.20
CA ASN A 61 2.74 3.11 -11.17
C ASN A 61 3.50 4.38 -10.78
N PHE A 62 4.61 4.61 -11.49
CA PHE A 62 5.41 5.81 -11.47
C PHE A 62 5.43 6.43 -12.87
N GLN A 63 5.20 7.74 -12.97
CA GLN A 63 5.12 8.45 -14.23
C GLN A 63 6.00 9.71 -14.20
N ILE A 64 6.62 10.00 -15.34
CA ILE A 64 7.25 11.30 -15.59
C ILE A 64 6.44 11.98 -16.68
N VAL A 65 5.78 13.08 -16.32
CA VAL A 65 4.99 13.88 -17.25
C VAL A 65 5.81 15.09 -17.65
N VAL A 66 5.93 15.32 -18.96
CA VAL A 66 6.66 16.48 -19.49
C VAL A 66 5.63 17.49 -20.00
N SER A 67 5.61 18.66 -19.41
CA SER A 67 4.74 19.76 -19.82
C SER A 67 5.25 20.42 -21.10
N ALA A 68 4.40 21.20 -21.78
CA ALA A 68 4.75 21.85 -23.05
C ALA A 68 5.93 22.83 -22.95
N ASP A 69 6.19 23.38 -21.78
CA ASP A 69 7.34 24.23 -21.44
C ASP A 69 8.63 23.45 -21.11
N GLY A 70 8.59 22.11 -21.19
CA GLY A 70 9.69 21.21 -20.88
C GLY A 70 9.88 20.90 -19.40
N LYS A 71 9.02 21.38 -18.51
CA LYS A 71 9.03 21.02 -17.10
C LYS A 71 8.64 19.56 -16.93
N ARG A 72 9.30 18.87 -16.00
CA ARG A 72 9.01 17.48 -15.64
C ARG A 72 8.29 17.44 -14.31
N ASP A 73 7.17 16.75 -14.28
CA ASP A 73 6.44 16.41 -13.06
C ASP A 73 6.59 14.91 -12.79
N TYR A 74 7.01 14.57 -11.57
CA TYR A 74 7.22 13.19 -11.13
C TYR A 74 5.97 12.76 -10.37
N ILE A 75 5.23 11.79 -10.91
CA ILE A 75 3.93 11.40 -10.39
C ILE A 75 3.95 9.93 -9.97
N ILE A 76 3.41 9.68 -8.79
CA ILE A 76 3.09 8.33 -8.30
C ILE A 76 1.56 8.20 -8.33
N GLU A 77 1.05 7.15 -8.96
CA GLU A 77 -0.36 6.77 -8.84
C GLU A 77 -0.50 5.59 -7.88
N ALA A 78 -1.42 5.70 -6.93
CA ALA A 78 -1.70 4.70 -5.93
C ALA A 78 -3.20 4.42 -5.83
N PHE A 79 -3.55 3.14 -5.64
CA PHE A 79 -4.93 2.70 -5.44
C PHE A 79 -5.29 2.75 -3.95
N PRO A 80 -6.35 3.46 -3.54
CA PRO A 80 -6.79 3.53 -2.15
C PRO A 80 -7.37 2.18 -1.70
N LEU A 81 -6.88 1.65 -0.58
CA LEU A 81 -7.34 0.39 0.00
C LEU A 81 -8.37 0.60 1.10
N GLY A 82 -8.17 1.61 1.93
CA GLY A 82 -9.02 1.91 3.08
C GLY A 82 -8.34 2.86 4.06
N ILE A 83 -8.97 3.04 5.20
CA ILE A 83 -8.55 3.97 6.25
C ILE A 83 -8.10 3.21 7.48
N LEU A 84 -6.96 3.58 8.01
CA LEU A 84 -6.49 3.17 9.32
C LEU A 84 -6.89 4.25 10.33
N ARG A 85 -7.84 3.93 11.21
CA ARG A 85 -8.34 4.83 12.25
C ARG A 85 -8.26 4.15 13.61
N ASP A 86 -7.68 4.84 14.60
CA ASP A 86 -7.51 4.31 15.96
C ASP A 86 -6.91 2.90 16.01
N GLY A 87 -5.97 2.64 15.12
CA GLY A 87 -5.28 1.35 15.01
C GLY A 87 -6.06 0.24 14.32
N LYS A 88 -7.29 0.49 13.83
CA LYS A 88 -8.11 -0.47 13.09
C LYS A 88 -8.17 -0.11 11.61
N PHE A 89 -8.11 -1.11 10.75
CA PHE A 89 -8.25 -0.93 9.31
C PHE A 89 -9.69 -1.12 8.85
N GLU A 90 -10.23 -0.10 8.18
CA GLU A 90 -11.53 -0.10 7.54
C GLU A 90 -11.34 -0.08 6.02
N ARG A 91 -11.79 -1.14 5.35
CA ARG A 91 -11.70 -1.24 3.88
C ARG A 91 -12.70 -0.30 3.22
N GLY A 92 -12.26 0.41 2.18
CA GLY A 92 -13.02 1.50 1.59
C GLY A 92 -12.90 2.74 2.48
N GLY A 93 -13.93 3.46 2.68
CA GLY A 93 -13.98 4.65 3.54
C GLY A 93 -14.57 5.83 2.78
N ASP A 94 -15.52 6.49 3.42
CA ASP A 94 -16.24 7.62 2.84
C ASP A 94 -15.42 8.92 2.83
N SER A 95 -14.28 8.91 3.57
CA SER A 95 -13.41 10.06 3.75
C SER A 95 -12.10 9.85 2.99
N LEU A 96 -12.06 10.36 1.79
CA LEU A 96 -10.81 10.45 1.02
C LEU A 96 -10.02 11.68 1.46
N ALA A 97 -8.70 11.54 1.51
CA ALA A 97 -7.81 12.64 1.83
C ALA A 97 -8.01 13.81 0.86
N ILE A 98 -8.08 15.04 1.40
CA ILE A 98 -8.20 16.25 0.60
C ILE A 98 -6.79 16.83 0.39
N PRO A 99 -6.35 17.07 -0.85
CA PRO A 99 -5.05 17.67 -1.12
C PRO A 99 -4.92 19.09 -0.55
N PRO A 100 -3.68 19.53 -0.19
CA PRO A 100 -2.43 18.79 -0.17
C PRO A 100 -2.25 17.98 1.13
N LYS A 101 -1.73 16.76 1.00
CA LYS A 101 -1.44 15.87 2.14
C LYS A 101 -0.07 15.26 2.00
N GLU A 102 0.62 15.09 3.12
CA GLU A 102 1.92 14.41 3.18
C GLU A 102 1.75 12.89 2.92
N VAL A 103 2.74 12.33 2.25
CA VAL A 103 2.80 10.91 1.92
C VAL A 103 4.01 10.29 2.60
N GLN A 104 3.83 9.13 3.20
CA GLN A 104 4.88 8.36 3.85
C GLN A 104 4.78 6.88 3.47
N PRO A 105 5.89 6.14 3.44
CA PRO A 105 5.86 4.69 3.35
C PRO A 105 5.04 4.09 4.50
N ALA A 106 4.21 3.09 4.21
CA ALA A 106 3.51 2.35 5.27
C ALA A 106 4.50 1.45 6.01
N THR A 107 4.44 1.45 7.33
CA THR A 107 5.25 0.55 8.16
C THR A 107 4.75 -0.89 8.07
N ILE A 108 5.59 -1.85 8.47
CA ILE A 108 5.18 -3.27 8.55
C ILE A 108 3.96 -3.44 9.45
N ASP A 109 3.89 -2.68 10.53
CA ASP A 109 2.77 -2.76 11.47
C ASP A 109 1.47 -2.19 10.88
N ASP A 110 1.55 -1.12 10.09
CA ASP A 110 0.40 -0.61 9.33
C ASP A 110 -0.12 -1.66 8.35
N ILE A 111 0.80 -2.31 7.62
CA ILE A 111 0.45 -3.36 6.65
C ILE A 111 -0.17 -4.57 7.35
N LYS A 112 0.38 -5.01 8.49
CA LYS A 112 -0.19 -6.11 9.28
C LYS A 112 -1.63 -5.82 9.70
N LYS A 113 -1.96 -4.61 10.14
CA LYS A 113 -3.33 -4.23 10.53
C LYS A 113 -4.34 -4.40 9.41
N ILE A 114 -3.94 -4.17 8.14
CA ILE A 114 -4.82 -4.40 6.98
C ILE A 114 -5.31 -5.86 6.92
N TYR A 115 -4.44 -6.79 7.31
CA TYR A 115 -4.73 -8.23 7.24
C TYR A 115 -5.24 -8.78 8.56
N ASP A 116 -4.71 -8.34 9.69
CA ASP A 116 -5.06 -8.87 11.01
C ASP A 116 -6.51 -8.58 11.39
N ASP A 117 -7.01 -7.39 11.06
CA ASP A 117 -8.42 -7.05 11.33
C ASP A 117 -9.41 -7.74 10.39
N SER A 118 -8.92 -8.40 9.33
CA SER A 118 -9.77 -9.05 8.32
C SER A 118 -10.35 -10.40 8.76
N VAL A 119 -9.71 -11.09 9.71
CA VAL A 119 -10.08 -12.44 10.15
C VAL A 119 -9.87 -12.59 11.66
N PRO A 120 -10.88 -13.09 12.42
CA PRO A 120 -10.71 -13.41 13.83
C PRO A 120 -9.54 -14.36 14.08
N GLU A 121 -8.76 -14.13 15.12
CA GLU A 121 -7.52 -14.87 15.39
C GLU A 121 -7.73 -16.40 15.42
N ALA A 122 -8.81 -16.87 16.06
CA ALA A 122 -9.13 -18.29 16.17
C ALA A 122 -9.48 -18.97 14.81
N GLU A 123 -9.76 -18.18 13.77
CA GLU A 123 -10.12 -18.66 12.43
C GLU A 123 -9.02 -18.42 11.39
N ARG A 124 -7.89 -17.85 11.81
CA ARG A 124 -6.78 -17.51 10.88
C ARG A 124 -6.05 -18.74 10.40
N PHE A 125 -5.88 -18.83 9.10
CA PHE A 125 -4.98 -19.75 8.43
C PHE A 125 -4.05 -18.96 7.51
N CYS A 126 -2.74 -19.03 7.74
CA CYS A 126 -1.74 -18.33 6.95
C CYS A 126 -0.95 -19.35 6.12
N PHE A 127 -1.11 -19.31 4.80
CA PHE A 127 -0.38 -20.18 3.87
C PHE A 127 0.55 -19.41 2.92
N ALA A 128 0.51 -18.09 2.97
CA ALA A 128 1.28 -17.20 2.11
C ALA A 128 1.77 -15.97 2.87
N THR A 129 2.73 -15.28 2.28
CA THR A 129 3.21 -13.97 2.73
C THR A 129 3.05 -12.96 1.59
N LEU A 130 3.12 -11.68 1.89
CA LEU A 130 3.10 -10.65 0.86
C LEU A 130 4.33 -10.77 -0.06
N ALA A 131 4.11 -10.60 -1.36
CA ALA A 131 5.19 -10.60 -2.34
C ALA A 131 6.16 -9.42 -2.10
N SER A 132 5.64 -8.27 -1.71
CA SER A 132 6.41 -7.07 -1.39
C SER A 132 7.15 -7.16 -0.04
N ASN A 133 6.68 -7.98 0.91
CA ASN A 133 7.31 -8.16 2.21
C ASN A 133 7.01 -9.55 2.80
N LYS A 134 7.99 -10.45 2.72
CA LYS A 134 7.88 -11.82 3.21
C LYS A 134 7.67 -11.96 4.73
N ASN A 135 7.88 -10.90 5.49
CA ASN A 135 7.64 -10.89 6.94
C ASN A 135 6.17 -10.61 7.31
N VAL A 136 5.33 -10.32 6.32
CA VAL A 136 3.90 -10.09 6.51
C VAL A 136 3.11 -11.31 6.05
N PRO A 137 2.63 -12.16 6.98
CA PRO A 137 1.74 -13.27 6.63
C PRO A 137 0.38 -12.74 6.17
N VAL A 138 -0.24 -13.42 5.22
CA VAL A 138 -1.59 -13.10 4.74
C VAL A 138 -2.57 -14.12 5.32
N PRO A 139 -3.35 -13.76 6.35
CA PRO A 139 -4.34 -14.63 6.93
C PRO A 139 -5.59 -14.73 6.03
N VAL A 140 -6.14 -15.93 5.97
CA VAL A 140 -7.46 -16.20 5.41
C VAL A 140 -8.33 -16.86 6.47
N ASN A 141 -9.63 -16.72 6.37
CA ASN A 141 -10.55 -17.45 7.25
C ASN A 141 -10.48 -18.93 6.89
N GLY A 142 -9.87 -19.75 7.75
CA GLY A 142 -9.65 -21.18 7.52
C GLY A 142 -10.97 -21.95 7.34
N ASN A 143 -11.99 -21.63 8.12
CA ASN A 143 -13.29 -22.28 8.01
C ASN A 143 -13.93 -22.01 6.64
N LYS A 144 -13.88 -20.77 6.16
CA LYS A 144 -14.41 -20.43 4.83
C LYS A 144 -13.55 -21.00 3.70
N PHE A 145 -12.24 -21.01 3.88
CA PHE A 145 -11.28 -21.47 2.87
C PHE A 145 -11.41 -22.96 2.63
N PHE A 146 -11.43 -23.79 3.70
CA PHE A 146 -11.48 -25.24 3.57
C PHE A 146 -12.89 -25.81 3.35
N ASN A 147 -13.94 -25.04 3.60
CA ASN A 147 -15.32 -25.46 3.36
C ASN A 147 -15.78 -25.26 1.91
N LYS A 148 -14.91 -24.85 0.99
CA LYS A 148 -15.25 -24.62 -0.42
C LYS A 148 -14.29 -25.35 -1.34
N HIS A 149 -14.74 -25.57 -2.57
CA HIS A 149 -13.87 -26.13 -3.61
C HIS A 149 -12.75 -25.14 -3.95
N ILE A 150 -11.54 -25.67 -4.01
CA ILE A 150 -10.34 -24.89 -4.37
C ILE A 150 -9.84 -25.41 -5.72
N ALA A 151 -9.65 -24.50 -6.66
CA ALA A 151 -9.04 -24.80 -7.94
C ALA A 151 -7.69 -24.06 -8.06
N VAL A 152 -6.62 -24.83 -8.31
CA VAL A 152 -5.29 -24.28 -8.62
C VAL A 152 -5.09 -24.37 -10.13
N VAL A 153 -5.10 -23.22 -10.79
CA VAL A 153 -5.02 -23.10 -12.25
C VAL A 153 -3.70 -22.46 -12.64
N GLY A 154 -3.08 -22.98 -13.69
CA GLY A 154 -1.86 -22.42 -14.24
C GLY A 154 -1.35 -23.23 -15.43
N SER A 155 -0.51 -22.62 -16.27
CA SER A 155 0.15 -23.28 -17.40
C SER A 155 1.16 -24.34 -16.95
N THR A 156 1.61 -25.18 -17.87
CA THR A 156 2.71 -26.14 -17.62
C THR A 156 3.97 -25.38 -17.21
N GLY A 157 4.61 -25.82 -16.14
CA GLY A 157 5.82 -25.17 -15.60
C GLY A 157 5.55 -23.98 -14.67
N SER A 158 4.28 -23.64 -14.36
CA SER A 158 3.94 -22.55 -13.42
C SER A 158 4.10 -22.87 -11.93
N GLY A 159 4.60 -24.09 -11.59
CA GLY A 159 4.79 -24.51 -10.20
C GLY A 159 3.51 -24.97 -9.47
N LYS A 160 2.46 -25.38 -10.20
CA LYS A 160 1.21 -25.89 -9.60
C LYS A 160 1.42 -27.15 -8.74
N SER A 161 2.36 -28.00 -9.17
CA SER A 161 2.68 -29.26 -8.52
C SER A 161 4.18 -29.29 -8.26
N HIS A 162 4.55 -29.64 -7.07
CA HIS A 162 5.95 -29.82 -6.68
C HIS A 162 6.09 -31.22 -6.04
#